data_34abfd8bd6fb09291f44979af36d0afb
#
_entry.id   34abfd8bd6fb09291f44979af36d0afb
#
_cell.length_a   1.000
_cell.length_b   1.000
_cell.length_c   1.000
_cell.angle_alpha   90.00
_cell.angle_beta   90.00
_cell.angle_gamma   90.00
#
_symmetry.space_group_name_H-M   'P 1'
#
loop_
_entity.id
_entity.type
_entity.pdbx_description
1 polymer ?
#
loop_
_entity_poly.entity_id
_entity_poly.type
_entity_poly.pdbx_seq_one_letter_code
_entity_poly.pdbx_strand_id
1 'polypeptide(L)'
;MVFMKTNLPPLYKYLDAEGAALTLDNRAFKHAKPSDFNDVEDLTIQSLFPEEIEDALQILAGGFTDAILRNLDKDPTCDSPRKEMLMVIQQAFRTNPDAAELAQADLMAGFDEMYDVEYYRNKATAYIAEINEFMQGFRVLCVSIYNDSEQMWAKYAQEHKGICLRIEPNIAKDSKFQLFRPVVYRETRPPLYEDTLEFLEGGLFGNMEARTTECIERI
;
A
#
# COMPACT_ATOMS: atom_id res chain seq x y z
N MET A 1 -10.27 -10.34 0.13
CA MET A 1 -10.56 -11.76 -0.26
C MET A 1 -9.66 -12.07 -1.47
N VAL A 2 -8.53 -12.70 -1.24
CA VAL A 2 -7.57 -13.05 -2.30
C VAL A 2 -8.18 -14.20 -3.10
N PHE A 3 -8.57 -13.93 -4.34
CA PHE A 3 -8.97 -14.98 -5.27
C PHE A 3 -7.74 -15.84 -5.59
N MET A 4 -7.66 -17.03 -5.01
CA MET A 4 -6.69 -18.04 -5.43
C MET A 4 -6.98 -18.41 -6.88
N LYS A 5 -6.12 -17.95 -7.81
CA LYS A 5 -6.19 -18.43 -9.19
C LYS A 5 -5.80 -19.91 -9.20
N THR A 6 -6.75 -20.76 -9.57
CA THR A 6 -6.57 -22.22 -9.62
C THR A 6 -5.62 -22.67 -10.75
N ASN A 7 -5.30 -21.79 -11.70
CA ASN A 7 -4.36 -22.04 -12.79
C ASN A 7 -3.56 -20.75 -13.09
N LEU A 8 -2.31 -20.73 -12.68
CA LEU A 8 -1.38 -19.69 -13.11
C LEU A 8 -0.79 -20.06 -14.50
N PRO A 9 -0.65 -19.09 -15.40
CA PRO A 9 0.07 -19.34 -16.66
C PRO A 9 1.53 -19.70 -16.38
N PRO A 10 2.25 -20.29 -17.34
CA PRO A 10 3.69 -20.41 -17.26
C PRO A 10 4.32 -19.03 -17.04
N LEU A 11 5.31 -18.98 -16.17
CA LEU A 11 6.07 -17.77 -15.87
C LEU A 11 7.49 -17.92 -16.44
N TYR A 12 8.11 -16.82 -16.79
CA TYR A 12 9.39 -16.79 -17.43
C TYR A 12 10.36 -15.89 -16.67
N LYS A 13 11.56 -16.43 -16.37
CA LYS A 13 12.64 -15.69 -15.74
C LYS A 13 13.80 -15.55 -16.71
N TYR A 14 14.09 -14.31 -17.09
CA TYR A 14 15.25 -13.96 -17.89
C TYR A 14 16.48 -13.81 -17.00
N LEU A 15 17.58 -14.38 -17.41
CA LEU A 15 18.83 -14.42 -16.66
C LEU A 15 20.02 -14.23 -17.62
N ASP A 16 21.01 -13.48 -17.18
CA ASP A 16 22.32 -13.48 -17.81
C ASP A 16 23.03 -14.82 -17.59
N ALA A 17 24.19 -15.01 -18.18
CA ALA A 17 24.92 -16.28 -18.12
C ALA A 17 25.35 -16.64 -16.68
N GLU A 18 25.77 -15.67 -15.88
CA GLU A 18 26.16 -15.88 -14.49
C GLU A 18 24.97 -16.23 -13.61
N GLY A 19 23.91 -15.45 -13.69
CA GLY A 19 22.65 -15.71 -12.96
C GLY A 19 22.02 -17.03 -13.33
N ALA A 20 22.15 -17.45 -14.61
CA ALA A 20 21.73 -18.76 -15.08
C ALA A 20 22.50 -19.89 -14.41
N ALA A 21 23.84 -19.83 -14.43
CA ALA A 21 24.70 -20.82 -13.78
C ALA A 21 24.37 -20.93 -12.27
N LEU A 22 24.34 -19.81 -11.56
CA LEU A 22 24.02 -19.79 -10.12
C LEU A 22 22.60 -20.34 -9.82
N THR A 23 21.62 -20.03 -10.66
CA THR A 23 20.26 -20.52 -10.49
C THR A 23 20.17 -22.03 -10.69
N LEU A 24 20.85 -22.58 -11.67
CA LEU A 24 20.85 -24.00 -11.97
C LEU A 24 21.64 -24.79 -10.92
N ASP A 25 22.80 -24.30 -10.50
CA ASP A 25 23.66 -24.95 -9.50
C ASP A 25 22.97 -24.98 -8.12
N ASN A 26 22.40 -23.85 -7.69
CA ASN A 26 21.73 -23.74 -6.40
C ASN A 26 20.28 -24.24 -6.41
N ARG A 27 19.70 -24.49 -7.58
CA ARG A 27 18.26 -24.82 -7.77
C ARG A 27 17.34 -23.82 -7.07
N ALA A 28 17.71 -22.54 -7.12
CA ALA A 28 17.02 -21.46 -6.45
C ALA A 28 17.11 -20.16 -7.24
N PHE A 29 16.05 -19.37 -7.22
CA PHE A 29 16.05 -18.03 -7.79
C PHE A 29 16.59 -17.00 -6.80
N LYS A 30 17.48 -16.12 -7.27
CA LYS A 30 17.84 -14.92 -6.52
C LYS A 30 16.64 -13.98 -6.50
N HIS A 31 16.27 -13.57 -5.30
CA HIS A 31 15.33 -12.47 -5.09
C HIS A 31 16.13 -11.19 -4.90
N ALA A 32 15.91 -10.22 -5.76
CA ALA A 32 16.62 -8.93 -5.72
C ALA A 32 16.16 -8.07 -4.53
N LYS A 33 17.04 -7.23 -4.04
CA LYS A 33 16.67 -6.13 -3.14
C LYS A 33 16.11 -4.97 -3.98
N PRO A 34 15.23 -4.13 -3.43
CA PRO A 34 14.78 -2.91 -4.11
C PRO A 34 15.95 -2.03 -4.56
N SER A 35 16.99 -1.92 -3.74
CA SER A 35 18.22 -1.18 -4.08
C SER A 35 19.01 -1.74 -5.26
N ASP A 36 18.75 -2.97 -5.69
CA ASP A 36 19.39 -3.59 -6.85
C ASP A 36 18.62 -3.32 -8.15
N PHE A 37 17.46 -2.64 -8.09
CA PHE A 37 16.64 -2.33 -9.26
C PHE A 37 17.24 -1.20 -10.07
N ASN A 38 16.95 -1.19 -11.37
CA ASN A 38 17.43 -0.12 -12.26
C ASN A 38 16.70 1.21 -12.00
N ASP A 39 15.50 1.17 -11.46
CA ASP A 39 14.74 2.30 -11.02
C ASP A 39 14.86 2.39 -9.50
N VAL A 40 15.57 3.41 -9.02
CA VAL A 40 15.76 3.65 -7.59
C VAL A 40 14.45 4.07 -6.90
N GLU A 41 13.45 4.34 -7.70
CA GLU A 41 12.15 4.78 -7.26
C GLU A 41 11.16 3.62 -7.11
N ASP A 42 11.49 2.43 -7.64
CA ASP A 42 10.69 1.23 -7.44
C ASP A 42 10.56 0.90 -5.94
N LEU A 43 9.37 0.50 -5.53
CA LEU A 43 9.05 0.17 -4.14
C LEU A 43 9.36 1.32 -3.16
N THR A 44 9.00 2.55 -3.52
CA THR A 44 9.05 3.71 -2.64
C THR A 44 7.73 4.49 -2.71
N ILE A 45 7.33 5.11 -1.61
CA ILE A 45 6.22 6.05 -1.56
C ILE A 45 6.74 7.48 -1.38
N GLN A 46 6.03 8.45 -1.96
CA GLN A 46 6.38 9.87 -1.86
C GLN A 46 5.36 10.66 -1.04
N SER A 47 4.10 10.22 -1.03
CA SER A 47 3.02 10.87 -0.29
C SER A 47 2.13 9.86 0.42
N LEU A 48 1.48 10.29 1.47
CA LEU A 48 0.48 9.47 2.17
C LEU A 48 -0.88 9.56 1.47
N PHE A 49 -1.23 10.72 0.95
CA PHE A 49 -2.52 11.04 0.37
C PHE A 49 -2.35 11.63 -1.03
N PRO A 50 -3.41 11.65 -1.85
CA PRO A 50 -3.41 12.33 -3.14
C PRO A 50 -3.18 13.84 -3.02
N GLU A 51 -3.65 14.43 -1.92
CA GLU A 51 -3.58 15.84 -1.61
C GLU A 51 -2.34 16.17 -0.78
N GLU A 52 -1.94 17.45 -0.75
CA GLU A 52 -0.98 17.96 0.22
C GLU A 52 -1.52 17.82 1.66
N ILE A 53 -0.61 17.75 2.63
CA ILE A 53 -0.98 17.42 4.02
C ILE A 53 -1.99 18.39 4.63
N GLU A 54 -1.95 19.67 4.24
CA GLU A 54 -2.87 20.68 4.68
C GLU A 54 -4.29 20.42 4.18
N ASP A 55 -4.44 20.14 2.88
CA ASP A 55 -5.72 19.81 2.26
C ASP A 55 -6.24 18.48 2.79
N ALA A 56 -5.37 17.49 2.97
CA ALA A 56 -5.75 16.21 3.57
C ALA A 56 -6.29 16.38 4.99
N LEU A 57 -5.68 17.21 5.82
CA LEU A 57 -6.18 17.51 7.17
C LEU A 57 -7.55 18.18 7.14
N GLN A 58 -7.79 19.09 6.20
CA GLN A 58 -9.10 19.72 6.02
C GLN A 58 -10.16 18.70 5.59
N ILE A 59 -9.82 17.79 4.67
CA ILE A 59 -10.71 16.70 4.26
C ILE A 59 -11.01 15.78 5.45
N LEU A 60 -10.01 15.42 6.24
CA LEU A 60 -10.18 14.58 7.43
C LEU A 60 -11.08 15.25 8.48
N ALA A 61 -10.85 16.54 8.76
CA ALA A 61 -11.68 17.31 9.67
C ALA A 61 -13.12 17.46 9.13
N GLY A 62 -13.24 17.80 7.83
CA GLY A 62 -14.52 17.95 7.15
C GLY A 62 -15.36 16.66 7.10
N GLY A 63 -14.70 15.50 7.00
CA GLY A 63 -15.36 14.20 6.94
C GLY A 63 -15.57 13.51 8.28
N PHE A 64 -15.08 14.06 9.39
CA PHE A 64 -15.02 13.36 10.68
C PHE A 64 -16.42 13.00 11.23
N THR A 65 -17.33 13.95 11.28
CA THR A 65 -18.70 13.72 11.79
C THR A 65 -19.48 12.77 10.89
N ASP A 66 -19.33 12.91 9.57
CA ASP A 66 -19.96 12.01 8.59
C ASP A 66 -19.43 10.57 8.73
N ALA A 67 -18.13 10.40 8.95
CA ALA A 67 -17.56 9.08 9.20
C ALA A 67 -18.16 8.42 10.46
N ILE A 68 -18.41 9.21 11.52
CA ILE A 68 -19.07 8.71 12.74
C ILE A 68 -20.54 8.38 12.47
N LEU A 69 -21.27 9.25 11.78
CA LEU A 69 -22.70 9.03 11.45
C LEU A 69 -22.91 7.77 10.60
N ARG A 70 -22.04 7.51 9.63
CA ARG A 70 -22.10 6.30 8.80
C ARG A 70 -21.76 5.02 9.57
N ASN A 71 -21.12 5.13 10.73
CA ASN A 71 -20.63 3.99 11.51
C ASN A 71 -21.18 3.97 12.95
N LEU A 72 -22.37 4.55 13.18
CA LEU A 72 -22.97 4.57 14.52
C LEU A 72 -23.11 3.19 15.18
N ASP A 73 -23.36 2.15 14.38
CA ASP A 73 -23.57 0.78 14.87
C ASP A 73 -22.28 -0.05 14.95
N LYS A 74 -21.13 0.53 14.59
CA LYS A 74 -19.83 -0.14 14.67
C LYS A 74 -19.07 0.28 15.93
N ASP A 75 -18.40 -0.67 16.55
CA ASP A 75 -17.47 -0.36 17.62
C ASP A 75 -16.21 0.29 17.05
N PRO A 76 -15.75 1.43 17.62
CA PRO A 76 -14.46 2.01 17.24
C PRO A 76 -13.31 1.06 17.52
N THR A 77 -12.34 1.04 16.61
CA THR A 77 -11.17 0.14 16.67
C THR A 77 -9.87 0.84 17.07
N CYS A 78 -9.89 2.17 17.20
CA CYS A 78 -8.76 2.96 17.64
C CYS A 78 -8.37 2.69 19.11
N ASP A 79 -7.24 3.27 19.53
CA ASP A 79 -6.70 3.11 20.88
C ASP A 79 -7.70 3.60 21.98
N SER A 80 -7.51 3.09 23.20
CA SER A 80 -8.48 3.19 24.28
C SER A 80 -9.00 4.61 24.57
N PRO A 81 -8.18 5.67 24.71
CA PRO A 81 -8.70 7.01 24.98
C PRO A 81 -9.60 7.56 23.86
N ARG A 82 -9.21 7.34 22.61
CA ARG A 82 -9.99 7.78 21.44
C ARG A 82 -11.25 6.95 21.27
N LYS A 83 -11.17 5.66 21.52
CA LYS A 83 -12.32 4.74 21.48
C LYS A 83 -13.44 5.21 22.42
N GLU A 84 -13.10 5.49 23.68
CA GLU A 84 -14.07 5.97 24.67
C GLU A 84 -14.72 7.28 24.24
N MET A 85 -13.91 8.23 23.75
CA MET A 85 -14.42 9.50 23.21
C MET A 85 -15.37 9.28 22.04
N LEU A 86 -15.02 8.44 21.06
CA LEU A 86 -15.86 8.15 19.90
C LEU A 86 -17.17 7.48 20.31
N MET A 87 -17.16 6.57 21.28
CA MET A 87 -18.40 5.95 21.80
C MET A 87 -19.35 6.98 22.42
N VAL A 88 -18.80 7.97 23.15
CA VAL A 88 -19.58 9.07 23.70
C VAL A 88 -20.19 9.93 22.58
N ILE A 89 -19.39 10.26 21.55
CA ILE A 89 -19.86 11.04 20.40
C ILE A 89 -20.94 10.27 19.63
N GLN A 90 -20.72 8.97 19.35
CA GLN A 90 -21.71 8.12 18.70
C GLN A 90 -23.03 8.12 19.48
N GLN A 91 -22.97 8.00 20.81
CA GLN A 91 -24.17 8.04 21.65
C GLN A 91 -24.87 9.39 21.60
N ALA A 92 -24.12 10.49 21.57
CA ALA A 92 -24.69 11.82 21.42
C ALA A 92 -25.42 11.99 20.07
N PHE A 93 -24.80 11.55 18.98
CA PHE A 93 -25.38 11.65 17.64
C PHE A 93 -26.59 10.73 17.43
N ARG A 94 -26.63 9.54 18.08
CA ARG A 94 -27.84 8.69 18.12
C ARG A 94 -29.00 9.37 18.82
N THR A 95 -28.72 10.12 19.87
CA THR A 95 -29.74 10.79 20.69
C THR A 95 -30.22 12.10 20.06
N ASN A 96 -29.31 12.82 19.44
CA ASN A 96 -29.57 14.12 18.80
C ASN A 96 -28.73 14.22 17.50
N PRO A 97 -29.27 13.83 16.34
CA PRO A 97 -28.57 13.93 15.06
C PRO A 97 -28.12 15.34 14.68
N ASP A 98 -28.88 16.37 15.07
CA ASP A 98 -28.55 17.77 14.78
C ASP A 98 -27.26 18.21 15.51
N ALA A 99 -26.85 17.51 16.57
CA ALA A 99 -25.56 17.74 17.22
C ALA A 99 -24.35 17.48 16.32
N ALA A 100 -24.50 16.64 15.31
CA ALA A 100 -23.43 16.37 14.36
C ALA A 100 -23.11 17.59 13.48
N GLU A 101 -24.13 18.31 13.00
CA GLU A 101 -23.93 19.51 12.20
C GLU A 101 -23.25 20.62 13.01
N LEU A 102 -23.66 20.79 14.28
CA LEU A 102 -23.02 21.76 15.18
C LEU A 102 -21.57 21.38 15.47
N ALA A 103 -21.30 20.10 15.76
CA ALA A 103 -19.96 19.61 16.02
C ALA A 103 -19.04 19.78 14.78
N GLN A 104 -19.58 19.56 13.60
CA GLN A 104 -18.85 19.77 12.35
C GLN A 104 -18.51 21.24 12.12
N ALA A 105 -19.49 22.14 12.37
CA ALA A 105 -19.27 23.58 12.23
C ALA A 105 -18.20 24.09 13.23
N ASP A 106 -18.26 23.62 14.48
CA ASP A 106 -17.31 23.99 15.53
C ASP A 106 -15.89 23.45 15.18
N LEU A 107 -15.80 22.22 14.68
CA LEU A 107 -14.54 21.62 14.27
C LEU A 107 -13.89 22.41 13.13
N MET A 108 -14.65 22.79 12.13
CA MET A 108 -14.15 23.56 10.99
C MET A 108 -13.81 25.01 11.37
N ALA A 109 -14.58 25.63 12.26
CA ALA A 109 -14.29 26.97 12.75
C ALA A 109 -13.02 27.04 13.60
N GLY A 110 -12.69 25.97 14.33
CA GLY A 110 -11.48 25.87 15.15
C GLY A 110 -10.30 25.20 14.45
N PHE A 111 -10.38 24.92 13.14
CA PHE A 111 -9.39 24.10 12.43
C PHE A 111 -7.97 24.67 12.59
N ASP A 112 -7.75 25.94 12.28
CA ASP A 112 -6.42 26.58 12.31
C ASP A 112 -5.81 26.63 13.72
N GLU A 113 -6.64 26.66 14.76
CA GLU A 113 -6.19 26.64 16.17
C GLU A 113 -5.91 25.21 16.67
N MET A 114 -6.60 24.23 16.11
CA MET A 114 -6.53 22.83 16.55
C MET A 114 -5.43 22.03 15.84
N TYR A 115 -5.15 22.36 14.58
CA TYR A 115 -4.22 21.58 13.74
C TYR A 115 -2.95 22.35 13.42
N ASP A 116 -1.85 21.91 14.02
CA ASP A 116 -0.50 22.32 13.62
C ASP A 116 -0.09 21.59 12.35
N VAL A 117 -0.30 22.22 11.19
CA VAL A 117 -0.01 21.64 9.87
C VAL A 117 1.45 21.22 9.75
N GLU A 118 2.38 22.02 10.31
CA GLU A 118 3.81 21.70 10.24
C GLU A 118 4.15 20.45 11.07
N TYR A 119 3.53 20.30 12.23
CA TYR A 119 3.65 19.07 13.03
C TYR A 119 3.20 17.84 12.25
N TYR A 120 2.03 17.91 11.60
CA TYR A 120 1.50 16.78 10.83
C TYR A 120 2.33 16.51 9.56
N ARG A 121 2.84 17.54 8.88
CA ARG A 121 3.76 17.40 7.74
C ARG A 121 5.02 16.64 8.15
N ASN A 122 5.62 17.01 9.28
CA ASN A 122 6.80 16.34 9.82
C ASN A 122 6.50 14.88 10.20
N LYS A 123 5.32 14.60 10.78
CA LYS A 123 4.87 13.24 11.08
C LYS A 123 4.66 12.40 9.82
N ALA A 124 4.02 12.96 8.80
CA ALA A 124 3.83 12.29 7.51
C ALA A 124 5.18 11.95 6.85
N THR A 125 6.11 12.90 6.83
CA THR A 125 7.46 12.69 6.29
C THR A 125 8.20 11.59 7.04
N ALA A 126 8.15 11.58 8.37
CA ALA A 126 8.78 10.53 9.18
C ALA A 126 8.14 9.15 8.91
N TYR A 127 6.83 9.09 8.79
CA TYR A 127 6.11 7.84 8.51
C TYR A 127 6.40 7.32 7.10
N ILE A 128 6.47 8.18 6.09
CA ILE A 128 6.91 7.82 4.74
C ILE A 128 8.32 7.22 4.76
N ALA A 129 9.25 7.85 5.49
CA ALA A 129 10.62 7.35 5.61
C ALA A 129 10.67 5.95 6.27
N GLU A 130 9.88 5.73 7.32
CA GLU A 130 9.77 4.43 8.01
C GLU A 130 9.24 3.33 7.09
N ILE A 131 8.18 3.62 6.31
CA ILE A 131 7.63 2.66 5.35
C ILE A 131 8.65 2.37 4.23
N ASN A 132 9.31 3.39 3.70
CA ASN A 132 10.33 3.20 2.68
C ASN A 132 11.50 2.35 3.20
N GLU A 133 11.95 2.56 4.43
CA GLU A 133 12.96 1.71 5.09
C GLU A 133 12.47 0.26 5.21
N PHE A 134 11.24 0.07 5.67
CA PHE A 134 10.62 -1.26 5.75
C PHE A 134 10.59 -1.96 4.38
N MET A 135 10.22 -1.24 3.31
CA MET A 135 10.17 -1.80 1.95
C MET A 135 11.56 -2.20 1.41
N GLN A 136 12.65 -1.55 1.85
CA GLN A 136 14.02 -1.98 1.50
C GLN A 136 14.37 -3.37 2.06
N GLY A 137 13.63 -3.84 3.06
CA GLY A 137 13.74 -5.20 3.58
C GLY A 137 13.17 -6.27 2.65
N PHE A 138 12.37 -5.91 1.66
CA PHE A 138 11.73 -6.87 0.76
C PHE A 138 12.74 -7.58 -0.15
N ARG A 139 12.31 -8.73 -0.65
CA ARG A 139 13.03 -9.53 -1.63
C ARG A 139 12.07 -9.88 -2.74
N VAL A 140 12.36 -9.39 -3.93
CA VAL A 140 11.44 -9.41 -5.08
C VAL A 140 11.96 -10.35 -6.16
N LEU A 141 11.09 -11.22 -6.65
CA LEU A 141 11.34 -12.05 -7.82
C LEU A 141 10.48 -11.54 -8.98
N CYS A 142 11.12 -10.85 -9.93
CA CYS A 142 10.46 -10.39 -11.15
C CYS A 142 10.44 -11.52 -12.18
N VAL A 143 9.26 -11.79 -12.72
CA VAL A 143 9.03 -12.77 -13.79
C VAL A 143 8.10 -12.17 -14.84
N SER A 144 8.08 -12.76 -16.04
CA SER A 144 7.22 -12.36 -17.15
C SER A 144 6.23 -13.49 -17.47
N ILE A 145 5.11 -13.16 -18.08
CA ILE A 145 4.23 -14.14 -18.73
C ILE A 145 4.60 -14.36 -20.20
N TYR A 146 5.60 -13.63 -20.72
CA TYR A 146 6.09 -13.70 -22.09
C TYR A 146 7.54 -14.21 -22.11
N ASN A 147 7.86 -15.08 -23.05
CA ASN A 147 9.21 -15.61 -23.27
C ASN A 147 9.91 -15.02 -24.50
N ASP A 148 9.22 -14.18 -25.24
CA ASP A 148 9.61 -13.62 -26.54
C ASP A 148 9.75 -12.09 -26.52
N SER A 149 9.75 -11.47 -25.35
CA SER A 149 9.92 -10.02 -25.21
C SER A 149 11.36 -9.62 -25.55
N GLU A 150 11.55 -8.93 -26.65
CA GLU A 150 12.85 -8.44 -27.12
C GLU A 150 13.50 -7.53 -26.07
N GLN A 151 12.72 -6.66 -25.41
CA GLN A 151 13.23 -5.80 -24.35
C GLN A 151 13.74 -6.60 -23.14
N MET A 152 13.04 -7.67 -22.74
CA MET A 152 13.47 -8.53 -21.64
C MET A 152 14.72 -9.31 -22.00
N TRP A 153 14.83 -9.81 -23.22
CA TRP A 153 16.03 -10.46 -23.71
C TRP A 153 17.23 -9.51 -23.75
N ALA A 154 17.04 -8.29 -24.24
CA ALA A 154 18.11 -7.30 -24.28
C ALA A 154 18.55 -6.88 -22.85
N LYS A 155 17.59 -6.58 -21.98
CA LYS A 155 17.88 -5.97 -20.66
C LYS A 155 18.34 -6.99 -19.62
N TYR A 156 17.71 -8.18 -19.56
CA TYR A 156 17.90 -9.14 -18.48
C TYR A 156 18.58 -10.44 -18.87
N ALA A 157 18.75 -10.70 -20.18
CA ALA A 157 19.44 -11.86 -20.71
C ALA A 157 20.71 -11.47 -21.46
N GLN A 158 21.43 -10.46 -21.00
CA GLN A 158 22.73 -10.04 -21.49
C GLN A 158 22.75 -9.86 -23.02
N GLU A 159 21.84 -9.03 -23.56
CA GLU A 159 21.71 -8.79 -25.00
C GLU A 159 21.58 -10.13 -25.80
N HIS A 160 20.62 -10.96 -25.41
CA HIS A 160 20.31 -12.26 -26.02
C HIS A 160 21.39 -13.34 -25.83
N LYS A 161 22.37 -13.15 -24.93
CA LYS A 161 23.44 -14.15 -24.65
C LYS A 161 23.13 -15.01 -23.41
N GLY A 162 22.08 -14.67 -22.66
CA GLY A 162 21.61 -15.36 -21.46
C GLY A 162 20.58 -16.44 -21.79
N ILE A 163 19.77 -16.76 -20.81
CA ILE A 163 18.68 -17.74 -20.92
C ILE A 163 17.35 -17.20 -20.43
N CYS A 164 16.28 -17.85 -20.85
CA CYS A 164 14.94 -17.64 -20.32
C CYS A 164 14.42 -18.96 -19.75
N LEU A 165 14.27 -19.03 -18.42
CA LEU A 165 13.75 -20.22 -17.75
C LEU A 165 12.24 -20.17 -17.71
N ARG A 166 11.59 -21.23 -18.17
CA ARG A 166 10.15 -21.45 -18.00
C ARG A 166 9.88 -22.08 -16.65
N ILE A 167 9.02 -21.44 -15.89
CA ILE A 167 8.55 -21.88 -14.57
C ILE A 167 7.11 -22.35 -14.73
N GLU A 168 6.84 -23.57 -14.35
CA GLU A 168 5.49 -24.15 -14.28
C GLU A 168 5.00 -24.09 -12.81
N PRO A 169 4.19 -23.08 -12.42
CA PRO A 169 3.72 -23.00 -11.05
C PRO A 169 2.88 -24.22 -10.69
N ASN A 170 3.25 -24.90 -9.62
CA ASN A 170 2.46 -25.98 -9.07
C ASN A 170 1.83 -25.50 -7.77
N ILE A 171 0.59 -25.08 -7.85
CA ILE A 171 -0.16 -24.49 -6.72
C ILE A 171 -0.18 -25.41 -5.48
N ALA A 172 -0.17 -26.72 -5.68
CA ALA A 172 -0.14 -27.67 -4.57
C ALA A 172 1.23 -27.74 -3.86
N LYS A 173 2.33 -27.30 -4.52
CA LYS A 173 3.70 -27.37 -4.01
C LYS A 173 4.32 -25.97 -3.79
N ASP A 174 3.91 -25.00 -4.58
CA ASP A 174 4.53 -23.68 -4.68
C ASP A 174 3.56 -22.55 -4.33
N SER A 175 3.08 -22.55 -3.10
CA SER A 175 2.11 -21.53 -2.63
C SER A 175 2.60 -20.09 -2.84
N LYS A 176 3.92 -19.85 -2.87
CA LYS A 176 4.51 -18.52 -3.11
C LYS A 176 4.13 -17.93 -4.46
N PHE A 177 3.96 -18.74 -5.50
CA PHE A 177 3.55 -18.27 -6.82
C PHE A 177 2.11 -17.75 -6.87
N GLN A 178 1.31 -18.02 -5.87
CA GLN A 178 -0.03 -17.45 -5.74
C GLN A 178 0.00 -15.96 -5.36
N LEU A 179 1.13 -15.50 -4.84
CA LEU A 179 1.33 -14.11 -4.42
C LEU A 179 1.77 -13.20 -5.57
N PHE A 180 2.04 -13.73 -6.76
CA PHE A 180 2.42 -12.91 -7.89
C PHE A 180 1.32 -11.92 -8.26
N ARG A 181 1.76 -10.68 -8.48
CA ARG A 181 0.94 -9.57 -8.94
C ARG A 181 1.49 -9.06 -10.27
N PRO A 182 0.63 -8.62 -11.19
CA PRO A 182 1.08 -7.89 -12.36
C PRO A 182 1.69 -6.57 -11.92
N VAL A 183 2.81 -6.19 -12.54
CA VAL A 183 3.35 -4.84 -12.40
C VAL A 183 2.44 -3.88 -13.13
N VAL A 184 1.97 -2.85 -12.44
CA VAL A 184 1.13 -1.79 -12.99
C VAL A 184 2.01 -0.57 -13.22
N TYR A 185 2.25 -0.24 -14.50
CA TYR A 185 2.98 0.97 -14.87
C TYR A 185 2.03 2.17 -14.79
N ARG A 186 2.43 3.19 -14.04
CA ARG A 186 1.66 4.43 -13.87
C ARG A 186 2.54 5.62 -14.30
N GLU A 187 1.93 6.69 -14.81
CA GLU A 187 2.64 7.93 -15.15
C GLU A 187 3.07 8.70 -13.91
N THR A 188 2.28 8.59 -12.84
CA THR A 188 2.56 9.20 -11.55
C THR A 188 2.55 8.13 -10.46
N ARG A 189 3.32 8.34 -9.41
CA ARG A 189 3.31 7.44 -8.27
C ARG A 189 2.01 7.55 -7.50
N PRO A 190 1.41 6.41 -7.13
CA PRO A 190 0.26 6.45 -6.26
C PRO A 190 0.68 6.91 -4.85
N PRO A 191 -0.18 7.63 -4.14
CA PRO A 191 -0.03 7.83 -2.70
C PRO A 191 -0.22 6.49 -1.98
N LEU A 192 0.20 6.42 -0.70
CA LEU A 192 -0.02 5.21 0.10
C LEU A 192 -1.52 4.91 0.26
N TYR A 193 -2.31 5.94 0.53
CA TYR A 193 -3.77 5.86 0.64
C TYR A 193 -4.39 6.64 -0.52
N GLU A 194 -5.12 5.95 -1.38
CA GLU A 194 -5.75 6.55 -2.57
C GLU A 194 -6.98 7.41 -2.24
N ASP A 195 -7.53 7.25 -1.03
CA ASP A 195 -8.70 8.00 -0.54
C ASP A 195 -8.50 8.41 0.93
N THR A 196 -8.48 9.72 1.16
CA THR A 196 -8.25 10.32 2.48
C THR A 196 -9.40 10.06 3.46
N LEU A 197 -10.66 10.03 2.98
CA LEU A 197 -11.80 9.71 3.84
C LEU A 197 -11.86 8.23 4.18
N GLU A 198 -11.50 7.36 3.24
CA GLU A 198 -11.39 5.93 3.50
C GLU A 198 -10.29 5.61 4.51
N PHE A 199 -9.19 6.37 4.51
CA PHE A 199 -8.17 6.33 5.57
C PHE A 199 -8.76 6.71 6.93
N LEU A 200 -9.56 7.78 7.00
CA LEU A 200 -10.22 8.22 8.23
C LEU A 200 -11.12 7.11 8.80
N GLU A 201 -12.03 6.58 7.99
CA GLU A 201 -12.93 5.51 8.42
C GLU A 201 -12.18 4.25 8.86
N GLY A 202 -11.11 3.89 8.14
CA GLY A 202 -10.25 2.78 8.50
C GLY A 202 -9.55 2.98 9.85
N GLY A 203 -9.12 4.22 10.16
CA GLY A 203 -8.49 4.59 11.41
C GLY A 203 -9.44 4.61 12.61
N LEU A 204 -10.69 4.93 12.37
CA LEU A 204 -11.70 5.01 13.43
C LEU A 204 -12.41 3.66 13.68
N PHE A 205 -12.77 2.94 12.62
CA PHE A 205 -13.67 1.79 12.67
C PHE A 205 -13.14 0.55 11.93
N GLY A 206 -11.93 0.56 11.42
CA GLY A 206 -11.32 -0.51 10.65
C GLY A 206 -10.06 -1.08 11.28
N ASN A 207 -9.34 -1.90 10.52
CA ASN A 207 -8.02 -2.40 10.88
C ASN A 207 -6.95 -1.68 10.04
N MET A 208 -6.36 -0.62 10.60
CA MET A 208 -5.35 0.19 9.90
C MET A 208 -4.09 -0.59 9.53
N GLU A 209 -3.64 -1.52 10.38
CA GLU A 209 -2.46 -2.33 10.09
C GLU A 209 -2.68 -3.21 8.86
N ALA A 210 -3.81 -3.93 8.81
CA ALA A 210 -4.16 -4.73 7.65
C ALA A 210 -4.33 -3.87 6.39
N ARG A 211 -4.91 -2.68 6.52
CA ARG A 211 -5.10 -1.74 5.42
C ARG A 211 -3.79 -1.18 4.90
N THR A 212 -2.90 -0.74 5.78
CA THR A 212 -1.56 -0.26 5.40
C THR A 212 -0.79 -1.37 4.66
N THR A 213 -0.86 -2.60 5.15
CA THR A 213 -0.26 -3.76 4.48
C THR A 213 -0.85 -3.95 3.07
N GLU A 214 -2.17 -3.87 2.92
CA GLU A 214 -2.83 -3.96 1.61
C GLU A 214 -2.40 -2.83 0.66
N CYS A 215 -2.26 -1.61 1.17
CA CYS A 215 -1.78 -0.47 0.38
C CYS A 215 -0.33 -0.67 -0.08
N ILE A 216 0.56 -1.13 0.81
CA ILE A 216 1.96 -1.44 0.47
C ILE A 216 2.04 -2.57 -0.58
N GLU A 217 1.17 -3.57 -0.53
CA GLU A 217 1.12 -4.64 -1.53
C GLU A 217 0.69 -4.16 -2.94
N ARG A 218 0.16 -2.96 -3.08
CA ARG A 218 -0.25 -2.35 -4.36
C ARG A 218 0.84 -1.49 -5.00
N ILE A 219 1.86 -1.09 -4.25
CA ILE A 219 3.03 -0.33 -4.70
C ILE A 219 4.02 -1.27 -5.41
#